data_6aa64b77dcd4d588d9bce45465fd2b6b
#
_entry.id   6aa64b77dcd4d588d9bce45465fd2b6b
#
_cell.length_a   1.000
_cell.length_b   1.000
_cell.length_c   1.000
_cell.angle_alpha   90.00
_cell.angle_beta   90.00
_cell.angle_gamma   90.00
#
_symmetry.space_group_name_H-M   'P 1'
#
loop_
_entity.id
_entity.type
_entity.pdbx_description
1 polymer ?
#
loop_
_entity_poly.entity_id
_entity_poly.type
_entity_poly.pdbx_seq_one_letter_code
_entity_poly.pdbx_strand_id
1 'polypeptide(L)'
;RELLISEYRASHDIMTGLWNKTSGVDQVRNCLENMSESDMAVLGFMDIDNFKSVNDTYGHENGDFWIREIAAALQEICEPSGIVCRYGGDEYILFLRNAEERDELTARIERFRKRVHDRAEERKQDVHCSVGLY
;
A
#
# COMPACT_ATOMS: atom_id res chain seq x y z
N ARG A 1 10.91 14.11 -22.71
CA ARG A 1 11.25 12.96 -21.83
C ARG A 1 11.50 13.39 -20.39
N GLU A 2 12.33 14.39 -20.18
CA GLU A 2 12.61 14.93 -18.85
C GLU A 2 11.39 15.55 -18.19
N LEU A 3 10.54 16.21 -18.99
CA LEU A 3 9.27 16.77 -18.51
C LEU A 3 8.35 15.65 -18.01
N LEU A 4 8.22 14.55 -18.75
CA LEU A 4 7.39 13.41 -18.35
C LEU A 4 7.88 12.75 -17.06
N ILE A 5 9.21 12.64 -16.88
CA ILE A 5 9.80 12.12 -15.66
C ILE A 5 9.50 13.06 -14.48
N SER A 6 9.62 14.38 -14.68
CA SER A 6 9.32 15.37 -13.65
C SER A 6 7.84 15.33 -13.25
N GLU A 7 6.93 15.21 -14.22
CA GLU A 7 5.51 15.07 -13.97
C GLU A 7 5.18 13.81 -13.17
N TYR A 8 5.81 12.69 -13.55
CA TYR A 8 5.63 11.43 -12.83
C TYR A 8 6.12 11.54 -11.37
N ARG A 9 7.30 12.11 -11.15
CA ARG A 9 7.86 12.31 -9.80
C ARG A 9 7.03 13.23 -8.93
N ALA A 10 6.33 14.18 -9.54
CA ALA A 10 5.46 15.09 -8.80
C ALA A 10 4.25 14.36 -8.19
N SER A 11 3.83 13.24 -8.77
CA SER A 11 2.63 12.51 -8.36
C SER A 11 2.88 11.11 -7.81
N HIS A 12 4.04 10.51 -8.11
CA HIS A 12 4.32 9.12 -7.76
C HIS A 12 5.58 8.98 -6.92
N ASP A 13 5.59 7.92 -6.10
CA ASP A 13 6.79 7.46 -5.43
C ASP A 13 7.64 6.66 -6.41
N ILE A 14 8.88 7.09 -6.61
CA ILE A 14 9.76 6.48 -7.62
C ILE A 14 10.14 5.03 -7.27
N MET A 15 10.30 4.75 -5.99
CA MET A 15 10.72 3.42 -5.55
C MET A 15 9.62 2.37 -5.79
N THR A 16 8.36 2.72 -5.55
CA THR A 16 7.25 1.77 -5.58
C THR A 16 6.33 1.92 -6.78
N GLY A 17 6.34 3.06 -7.43
CA GLY A 17 5.40 3.39 -8.50
C GLY A 17 3.99 3.72 -8.01
N LEU A 18 3.76 3.71 -6.71
CA LEU A 18 2.48 4.11 -6.12
C LEU A 18 2.34 5.64 -6.15
N TRP A 19 1.13 6.13 -5.88
CA TRP A 19 0.94 7.55 -5.60
C TRP A 19 1.84 7.95 -4.43
N ASN A 20 2.44 9.14 -4.50
CA ASN A 20 3.13 9.70 -3.35
C ASN A 20 2.09 10.21 -2.32
N LYS A 21 2.56 10.64 -1.15
CA LYS A 21 1.70 11.10 -0.06
C LYS A 21 0.71 12.19 -0.51
N THR A 22 1.22 13.24 -1.14
CA THR A 22 0.41 14.39 -1.55
C THR A 22 -0.66 14.00 -2.55
N SER A 23 -0.25 13.32 -3.62
CA SER A 23 -1.18 12.90 -4.68
C SER A 23 -2.15 11.83 -4.22
N GLY A 24 -1.69 10.88 -3.39
CA GLY A 24 -2.56 9.85 -2.85
C GLY A 24 -3.66 10.42 -1.97
N VAL A 25 -3.30 11.33 -1.08
CA VAL A 25 -4.29 12.02 -0.21
C VAL A 25 -5.28 12.81 -1.05
N ASP A 26 -4.81 13.52 -2.09
CA ASP A 26 -5.68 14.25 -2.99
C ASP A 26 -6.64 13.32 -3.75
N GLN A 27 -6.18 12.17 -4.21
CA GLN A 27 -7.03 11.19 -4.90
C GLN A 27 -8.11 10.65 -3.97
N VAL A 28 -7.76 10.34 -2.74
CA VAL A 28 -8.74 9.87 -1.73
C VAL A 28 -9.75 10.97 -1.43
N ARG A 29 -9.30 12.19 -1.21
CA ARG A 29 -10.17 13.34 -0.95
C ARG A 29 -11.16 13.56 -2.10
N ASN A 30 -10.68 13.54 -3.35
CA ASN A 30 -11.54 13.68 -4.51
C ASN A 30 -12.59 12.59 -4.60
N CYS A 31 -12.22 11.35 -4.30
CA CYS A 31 -13.19 10.26 -4.25
C CYS A 31 -14.26 10.49 -3.17
N LEU A 32 -13.84 10.88 -1.97
CA LEU A 32 -14.77 11.14 -0.86
C LEU A 32 -15.74 12.28 -1.18
N GLU A 33 -15.26 13.35 -1.80
CA GLU A 33 -16.10 14.49 -2.17
C GLU A 33 -17.16 14.14 -3.24
N ASN A 34 -16.89 13.12 -4.06
CA ASN A 34 -17.78 12.67 -5.13
C ASN A 34 -18.64 11.46 -4.75
N MET A 35 -18.52 10.97 -3.52
CA MET A 35 -19.32 9.85 -3.01
C MET A 35 -20.66 10.35 -2.49
N SER A 36 -21.70 9.53 -2.69
CA SER A 36 -23.02 9.76 -2.08
C SER A 36 -23.06 9.09 -0.70
N GLU A 37 -24.10 9.43 0.09
CA GLU A 37 -24.32 8.82 1.41
C GLU A 37 -24.53 7.31 1.36
N SER A 38 -24.97 6.80 0.21
CA SER A 38 -25.19 5.36 0.02
C SER A 38 -23.94 4.59 -0.40
N ASP A 39 -22.88 5.29 -0.79
CA ASP A 39 -21.62 4.67 -1.18
C ASP A 39 -20.83 4.23 0.06
N MET A 40 -20.12 3.13 -0.07
CA MET A 40 -19.25 2.62 0.98
C MET A 40 -17.81 2.60 0.51
N ALA A 41 -16.92 2.96 1.41
CA ALA A 41 -15.48 2.90 1.17
C ALA A 41 -14.76 2.44 2.43
N VAL A 42 -13.58 1.87 2.23
CA VAL A 42 -12.69 1.48 3.32
C VAL A 42 -11.35 2.19 3.12
N LEU A 43 -10.90 2.83 4.17
CA LEU A 43 -9.58 3.44 4.24
C LEU A 43 -8.70 2.57 5.12
N GLY A 44 -7.56 2.14 4.61
CA GLY A 44 -6.61 1.35 5.35
C GLY A 44 -5.29 2.09 5.54
N PHE A 45 -4.72 1.92 6.72
CA PHE A 45 -3.35 2.34 7.01
C PHE A 45 -2.53 1.10 7.30
N MET A 46 -1.35 1.02 6.68
CA MET A 46 -0.48 -0.10 6.89
C MET A 46 0.96 0.34 7.07
N ASP A 47 1.68 -0.36 7.94
CA ASP A 47 3.11 -0.20 8.10
C ASP A 47 3.80 -1.56 8.20
N ILE A 48 5.11 -1.56 8.00
CA ILE A 48 5.95 -2.73 8.21
C ILE A 48 6.40 -2.71 9.68
N ASP A 49 6.06 -3.75 10.43
CA ASP A 49 6.39 -3.84 11.84
C ASP A 49 7.91 -3.85 12.06
N ASN A 50 8.38 -2.97 12.94
CA ASN A 50 9.80 -2.88 13.28
C ASN A 50 10.72 -2.76 12.07
N PHE A 51 10.36 -1.92 11.11
CA PHE A 51 11.10 -1.79 9.85
C PHE A 51 12.57 -1.43 10.06
N LYS A 52 12.87 -0.60 11.05
CA LYS A 52 14.26 -0.30 11.40
C LYS A 52 15.03 -1.57 11.75
N SER A 53 14.42 -2.46 12.52
CA SER A 53 15.01 -3.75 12.88
C SER A 53 15.22 -4.64 11.65
N VAL A 54 14.29 -4.61 10.69
CA VAL A 54 14.43 -5.33 9.41
C VAL A 54 15.66 -4.82 8.67
N ASN A 55 15.83 -3.51 8.55
CA ASN A 55 17.02 -2.91 7.92
C ASN A 55 18.31 -3.25 8.66
N ASP A 56 18.29 -3.15 9.99
CA ASP A 56 19.47 -3.42 10.81
C ASP A 56 19.89 -4.89 10.74
N THR A 57 18.92 -5.79 10.65
CA THR A 57 19.17 -7.25 10.62
C THR A 57 19.57 -7.74 9.24
N TYR A 58 18.87 -7.28 8.19
CA TYR A 58 18.99 -7.84 6.84
C TYR A 58 19.61 -6.88 5.83
N GLY A 59 19.85 -5.62 6.22
CA GLY A 59 20.44 -4.58 5.36
C GLY A 59 19.42 -3.73 4.62
N HIS A 60 19.85 -2.54 4.18
CA HIS A 60 18.99 -1.57 3.51
C HIS A 60 18.45 -2.05 2.16
N GLU A 61 19.25 -2.79 1.40
CA GLU A 61 18.80 -3.37 0.12
C GLU A 61 17.63 -4.32 0.34
N ASN A 62 17.66 -5.06 1.42
CA ASN A 62 16.58 -5.97 1.78
C ASN A 62 15.35 -5.18 2.26
N GLY A 63 15.56 -4.09 3.00
CA GLY A 63 14.47 -3.18 3.36
C GLY A 63 13.78 -2.61 2.13
N ASP A 64 14.56 -2.18 1.13
CA ASP A 64 14.03 -1.68 -0.14
C ASP A 64 13.24 -2.77 -0.88
N PHE A 65 13.71 -4.00 -0.86
CA PHE A 65 12.97 -5.14 -1.40
C PHE A 65 11.58 -5.23 -0.76
N TRP A 66 11.50 -5.16 0.57
CA TRP A 66 10.23 -5.28 1.27
C TRP A 66 9.29 -4.10 1.00
N ILE A 67 9.83 -2.90 0.89
CA ILE A 67 9.01 -1.73 0.51
C ILE A 67 8.37 -1.94 -0.85
N ARG A 68 9.11 -2.44 -1.83
CA ARG A 68 8.58 -2.73 -3.17
C ARG A 68 7.62 -3.91 -3.19
N GLU A 69 7.94 -4.97 -2.47
CA GLU A 69 7.10 -6.18 -2.41
C GLU A 69 5.74 -5.89 -1.79
N ILE A 70 5.74 -5.15 -0.69
CA ILE A 70 4.50 -4.77 -0.02
C ILE A 70 3.68 -3.83 -0.90
N ALA A 71 4.32 -2.86 -1.56
CA ALA A 71 3.63 -1.99 -2.51
C ALA A 71 2.93 -2.80 -3.62
N ALA A 72 3.63 -3.76 -4.21
CA ALA A 72 3.07 -4.62 -5.26
C ALA A 72 1.92 -5.48 -4.73
N ALA A 73 2.07 -6.02 -3.54
CA ALA A 73 1.03 -6.84 -2.91
C ALA A 73 -0.23 -6.03 -2.60
N LEU A 74 -0.07 -4.80 -2.12
CA LEU A 74 -1.21 -3.89 -1.89
C LEU A 74 -1.91 -3.51 -3.17
N GLN A 75 -1.14 -3.19 -4.21
CA GLN A 75 -1.71 -2.82 -5.50
C GLN A 75 -2.54 -3.97 -6.08
N GLU A 76 -2.04 -5.20 -5.97
CA GLU A 76 -2.76 -6.38 -6.41
C GLU A 76 -4.12 -6.53 -5.76
N ILE A 77 -4.22 -6.35 -4.45
CA ILE A 77 -5.49 -6.50 -3.74
C ILE A 77 -6.44 -5.32 -3.90
N CYS A 78 -5.92 -4.15 -4.31
CA CYS A 78 -6.72 -2.93 -4.49
C CYS A 78 -7.20 -2.73 -5.92
N GLU A 79 -6.64 -3.43 -6.90
CA GLU A 79 -7.07 -3.32 -8.29
C GLU A 79 -8.48 -3.86 -8.51
N PRO A 80 -9.22 -3.33 -9.52
CA PRO A 80 -8.81 -2.26 -10.44
C PRO A 80 -9.15 -0.85 -9.97
N SER A 81 -9.98 -0.67 -8.96
CA SER A 81 -10.57 0.62 -8.61
C SER A 81 -10.05 1.25 -7.32
N GLY A 82 -9.13 0.59 -6.65
CA GLY A 82 -8.57 1.10 -5.40
C GLY A 82 -7.45 2.11 -5.61
N ILE A 83 -7.18 2.87 -4.55
CA ILE A 83 -6.07 3.83 -4.50
C ILE A 83 -5.05 3.30 -3.51
N VAL A 84 -3.79 3.26 -3.90
CA VAL A 84 -2.68 2.89 -3.01
C VAL A 84 -1.64 4.00 -3.06
N CYS A 85 -1.20 4.42 -1.90
CA CYS A 85 -0.28 5.52 -1.72
C CYS A 85 0.83 5.12 -0.75
N ARG A 86 2.07 5.50 -1.07
CA ARG A 86 3.15 5.41 -0.10
C ARG A 86 3.15 6.69 0.72
N TYR A 87 2.75 6.57 1.98
CA TYR A 87 2.55 7.72 2.87
C TYR A 87 3.83 8.15 3.59
N GLY A 88 4.63 7.20 3.98
CA GLY A 88 5.92 7.42 4.65
C GLY A 88 6.96 6.42 4.18
N GLY A 89 8.07 6.29 4.88
CA GLY A 89 9.14 5.36 4.54
C GLY A 89 8.64 3.92 4.38
N ASP A 90 7.97 3.42 5.40
CA ASP A 90 7.40 2.08 5.48
C ASP A 90 5.88 2.11 5.70
N GLU A 91 5.25 3.23 5.41
CA GLU A 91 3.84 3.47 5.65
C GLU A 91 3.07 3.60 4.35
N TYR A 92 1.86 3.02 4.32
CA TYR A 92 1.00 2.99 3.14
C TYR A 92 -0.43 3.33 3.50
N ILE A 93 -1.11 3.97 2.57
CA ILE A 93 -2.56 4.16 2.63
C ILE A 93 -3.16 3.37 1.48
N LEU A 94 -4.25 2.67 1.78
CA LEU A 94 -5.08 2.05 0.76
C LEU A 94 -6.52 2.54 0.90
N PHE A 95 -7.19 2.68 -0.22
CA PHE A 95 -8.58 3.14 -0.26
C PHE A 95 -9.34 2.26 -1.25
N LEU A 96 -10.39 1.61 -0.76
CA LEU A 96 -11.25 0.73 -1.55
C LEU A 96 -12.64 1.31 -1.59
N ARG A 97 -13.05 1.74 -2.79
CA ARG A 97 -14.39 2.22 -3.05
C ARG A 97 -15.29 1.04 -3.38
N ASN A 98 -16.56 1.12 -2.96
CA ASN A 98 -17.55 0.07 -3.19
C ASN A 98 -17.15 -1.28 -2.57
N ALA A 99 -16.52 -1.24 -1.42
CA ALA A 99 -16.23 -2.43 -0.62
C ALA A 99 -17.56 -2.93 -0.01
N GLU A 100 -18.38 -3.57 -0.83
CA GLU A 100 -19.76 -3.89 -0.47
C GLU A 100 -19.90 -5.03 0.53
N GLU A 101 -18.92 -5.92 0.57
CA GLU A 101 -18.98 -7.09 1.42
C GLU A 101 -17.76 -7.22 2.31
N ARG A 102 -18.02 -7.38 3.59
CA ARG A 102 -17.00 -7.61 4.61
C ARG A 102 -16.16 -8.86 4.30
N ASP A 103 -16.80 -9.90 3.79
CA ASP A 103 -16.14 -11.16 3.47
C ASP A 103 -15.15 -10.99 2.31
N GLU A 104 -15.49 -10.19 1.31
CA GLU A 104 -14.60 -9.89 0.19
C GLU A 104 -13.38 -9.09 0.67
N LEU A 105 -13.60 -8.08 1.51
CA LEU A 105 -12.52 -7.29 2.10
C LEU A 105 -11.59 -8.19 2.92
N THR A 106 -12.16 -9.05 3.75
CA THR A 106 -11.39 -10.01 4.54
C THR A 106 -10.56 -10.92 3.65
N ALA A 107 -11.16 -11.42 2.56
CA ALA A 107 -10.43 -12.27 1.59
C ALA A 107 -9.27 -11.53 0.93
N ARG A 108 -9.44 -10.25 0.60
CA ARG A 108 -8.37 -9.42 0.02
C ARG A 108 -7.20 -9.25 1.01
N ILE A 109 -7.52 -8.94 2.25
CA ILE A 109 -6.50 -8.77 3.31
C ILE A 109 -5.78 -10.10 3.58
N GLU A 110 -6.51 -11.21 3.60
CA GLU A 110 -5.89 -12.53 3.81
C GLU A 110 -4.97 -12.91 2.64
N ARG A 111 -5.33 -12.58 1.40
CA ARG A 111 -4.42 -12.78 0.25
C ARG A 111 -3.14 -11.95 0.39
N PHE A 112 -3.27 -10.72 0.82
CA PHE A 112 -2.13 -9.86 1.10
C PHE A 112 -1.23 -10.48 2.18
N ARG A 113 -1.81 -10.86 3.30
CA ARG A 113 -1.07 -11.47 4.42
C ARG A 113 -0.36 -12.74 4.00
N LYS A 114 -1.05 -13.58 3.24
CA LYS A 114 -0.48 -14.84 2.73
C LYS A 114 0.72 -14.55 1.82
N ARG A 115 0.60 -13.61 0.92
CA ARG A 115 1.71 -13.24 0.02
C ARG A 115 2.94 -12.78 0.80
N VAL A 116 2.75 -11.92 1.78
CA VAL A 116 3.85 -11.43 2.63
C VAL A 116 4.47 -12.57 3.43
N HIS A 117 3.64 -13.42 4.03
CA HIS A 117 4.09 -14.58 4.79
C HIS A 117 4.91 -15.54 3.93
N ASP A 118 4.39 -15.90 2.76
CA ASP A 118 5.07 -16.83 1.86
C ASP A 118 6.42 -16.27 1.41
N ARG A 119 6.48 -14.98 1.12
CA ARG A 119 7.72 -14.33 0.71
C ARG A 119 8.74 -14.29 1.86
N ALA A 120 8.29 -14.02 3.07
CA ALA A 120 9.13 -14.03 4.26
C ALA A 120 9.70 -15.43 4.51
N GLU A 121 8.88 -16.48 4.38
CA GLU A 121 9.29 -17.86 4.49
C GLU A 121 10.37 -18.23 3.44
N GLU A 122 10.14 -17.87 2.19
CA GLU A 122 11.09 -18.10 1.09
C GLU A 122 12.46 -17.46 1.37
N ARG A 123 12.44 -16.27 1.95
CA ARG A 123 13.66 -15.51 2.25
C ARG A 123 14.23 -15.82 3.64
N LYS A 124 13.55 -16.63 4.43
CA LYS A 124 13.91 -16.96 5.81
C LYS A 124 14.08 -15.69 6.66
N GLN A 125 13.12 -14.80 6.55
CA GLN A 125 13.09 -13.52 7.25
C GLN A 125 11.80 -13.37 8.06
N ASP A 126 11.92 -12.66 9.17
CA ASP A 126 10.80 -12.39 10.05
C ASP A 126 10.28 -10.96 9.75
N VAL A 127 9.30 -10.87 8.86
CA VAL A 127 8.71 -9.60 8.43
C VAL A 127 7.20 -9.67 8.54
N HIS A 128 6.61 -8.70 9.22
CA HIS A 128 5.18 -8.59 9.46
C HIS A 128 4.69 -7.19 9.17
N CYS A 129 3.40 -7.08 8.87
CA CYS A 129 2.74 -5.80 8.64
C CYS A 129 1.55 -5.65 9.57
N SER A 130 1.31 -4.41 10.01
CA SER A 130 0.14 -4.02 10.76
C SER A 130 -0.81 -3.22 9.89
N VAL A 131 -2.10 -3.55 9.91
CA VAL A 131 -3.13 -2.92 9.09
C VAL A 131 -4.27 -2.43 9.99
N GLY A 132 -4.58 -1.15 9.89
CA GLY A 132 -5.78 -0.57 10.50
C GLY A 132 -6.78 -0.20 9.41
N LEU A 133 -8.04 -0.60 9.58
CA LEU A 133 -9.11 -0.32 8.62
C LEU A 133 -10.17 0.57 9.24
N TYR A 134 -10.68 1.50 8.44
CA TYR A 134 -11.71 2.48 8.84
C TYR A 134 -12.84 2.57 7.83
#